data_9bd1426dd8d637655513c40d3bd4af06
#
_entry.id   9bd1426dd8d637655513c40d3bd4af06
#
_cell.length_a   1.000
_cell.length_b   1.000
_cell.length_c   1.000
_cell.angle_alpha   90.00
_cell.angle_beta   90.00
_cell.angle_gamma   90.00
#
_symmetry.space_group_name_H-M   'P 1'
#
loop_
_entity.id
_entity.type
_entity.pdbx_description
1 polymer ?
#
loop_
_entity_poly.entity_id
_entity_poly.type
_entity_poly.pdbx_seq_one_letter_code
_entity_poly.pdbx_strand_id
1 'polypeptide(L)'
;MSINVFVPKFRTDEILDEIKICLDKGWSGMGFKTIEFEEKWKEFTSLQNAHFLQSNTVGLHLALHTFKKMYGWQDGDEVITTPLTFVSTNHAILYEKLKPVFADVDEYLCLSPKSIEKRITSKTKAVMFVGMGGNAGRLRAVSRICKENNLKLILDAAHMAGTKTKNIFDGVGYTTPHVGWEADVSVFSFQAVKNLPTADSGMICFKDKECDKLVRQL
;
A
#
# COMPACT_ATOMS: atom_id res chain seq x y z
N MET A 1 16.02 32.17 0.09
CA MET A 1 15.82 31.07 -0.87
C MET A 1 14.73 30.18 -0.33
N SER A 2 13.58 30.03 -1.00
CA SER A 2 12.51 29.15 -0.54
C SER A 2 12.76 27.71 -1.06
N ILE A 3 12.63 26.72 -0.20
CA ILE A 3 12.68 25.30 -0.60
C ILE A 3 11.24 24.82 -0.75
N ASN A 4 10.84 24.46 -1.95
CA ASN A 4 9.53 23.88 -2.18
C ASN A 4 9.51 22.43 -1.69
N VAL A 5 8.48 22.06 -0.92
CA VAL A 5 8.33 20.71 -0.36
C VAL A 5 7.95 19.71 -1.47
N PHE A 6 7.18 20.16 -2.45
CA PHE A 6 6.70 19.32 -3.56
C PHE A 6 7.07 19.96 -4.89
N VAL A 7 7.99 19.34 -5.60
CA VAL A 7 8.38 19.75 -6.97
C VAL A 7 8.48 18.45 -7.80
N PRO A 8 7.36 17.95 -8.33
CA PRO A 8 7.39 16.78 -9.19
C PRO A 8 8.20 17.08 -10.45
N LYS A 9 9.02 16.12 -10.86
CA LYS A 9 9.77 16.19 -12.11
C LYS A 9 9.20 15.16 -13.07
N PHE A 10 8.87 15.61 -14.27
CA PHE A 10 8.34 14.77 -15.32
C PHE A 10 9.30 14.72 -16.50
N ARG A 11 9.40 13.59 -17.17
CA ARG A 11 10.05 13.43 -18.47
C ARG A 11 9.01 13.80 -19.54
N THR A 12 8.81 15.13 -19.73
CA THR A 12 7.67 15.69 -20.46
C THR A 12 7.58 15.14 -21.88
N ASP A 13 8.68 15.13 -22.64
CA ASP A 13 8.67 14.68 -24.05
C ASP A 13 8.28 13.19 -24.16
N GLU A 14 8.89 12.32 -23.33
CA GLU A 14 8.54 10.89 -23.28
C GLU A 14 7.06 10.68 -22.92
N ILE A 15 6.53 11.46 -21.98
CA ILE A 15 5.11 11.38 -21.59
C ILE A 15 4.19 11.78 -22.73
N LEU A 16 4.53 12.87 -23.43
CA LEU A 16 3.74 13.35 -24.58
C LEU A 16 3.74 12.33 -25.73
N ASP A 17 4.86 11.67 -26.00
CA ASP A 17 4.95 10.60 -27.00
C ASP A 17 4.04 9.41 -26.63
N GLU A 18 4.03 9.00 -25.35
CA GLU A 18 3.17 7.91 -24.88
C GLU A 18 1.68 8.28 -24.91
N ILE A 19 1.34 9.53 -24.58
CA ILE A 19 -0.03 10.06 -24.71
C ILE A 19 -0.44 10.06 -26.18
N LYS A 20 0.43 10.50 -27.10
CA LYS A 20 0.16 10.50 -28.52
C LYS A 20 -0.17 9.08 -29.02
N ILE A 21 0.60 8.08 -28.61
CA ILE A 21 0.33 6.67 -28.95
C ILE A 21 -1.07 6.25 -28.53
N CYS A 22 -1.52 6.65 -27.33
CA CYS A 22 -2.87 6.34 -26.86
C CYS A 22 -3.96 7.01 -27.72
N LEU A 23 -3.77 8.30 -28.04
CA LEU A 23 -4.71 9.07 -28.85
C LEU A 23 -4.79 8.56 -30.28
N ASP A 24 -3.64 8.24 -30.90
CA ASP A 24 -3.57 7.66 -32.26
C ASP A 24 -4.28 6.30 -32.33
N LYS A 25 -4.29 5.53 -31.25
CA LYS A 25 -5.05 4.27 -31.11
C LYS A 25 -6.52 4.46 -30.75
N GLY A 26 -6.95 5.69 -30.48
CA GLY A 26 -8.31 6.00 -30.03
C GLY A 26 -8.65 5.45 -28.66
N TRP A 27 -7.66 5.25 -27.77
CA TRP A 27 -7.87 4.69 -26.43
C TRP A 27 -7.35 5.59 -25.32
N SER A 28 -8.26 6.18 -24.56
CA SER A 28 -7.95 7.13 -23.46
C SER A 28 -8.30 6.60 -22.05
N GLY A 29 -8.84 5.40 -21.96
CA GLY A 29 -9.23 4.77 -20.67
C GLY A 29 -8.24 3.70 -20.21
N MET A 30 -8.67 2.88 -19.25
CA MET A 30 -7.91 1.69 -18.85
C MET A 30 -7.75 0.73 -20.02
N GLY A 31 -6.53 0.27 -20.27
CA GLY A 31 -6.25 -0.57 -21.42
C GLY A 31 -4.79 -1.02 -21.48
N PHE A 32 -4.22 -1.03 -22.71
CA PHE A 32 -2.88 -1.59 -22.92
C PHE A 32 -1.77 -0.90 -22.10
N LYS A 33 -1.86 0.42 -21.86
CA LYS A 33 -0.90 1.13 -21.01
C LYS A 33 -1.05 0.82 -19.53
N THR A 34 -2.26 0.54 -19.07
CA THR A 34 -2.50 0.07 -17.70
C THR A 34 -1.87 -1.31 -17.51
N ILE A 35 -2.10 -2.24 -18.45
CA ILE A 35 -1.49 -3.57 -18.41
C ILE A 35 0.03 -3.49 -18.44
N GLU A 36 0.59 -2.66 -19.33
CA GLU A 36 2.05 -2.43 -19.42
C GLU A 36 2.61 -1.92 -18.09
N PHE A 37 1.91 -0.99 -17.41
CA PHE A 37 2.35 -0.45 -16.13
C PHE A 37 2.27 -1.51 -15.02
N GLU A 38 1.19 -2.29 -14.95
CA GLU A 38 1.06 -3.39 -13.99
C GLU A 38 2.18 -4.42 -14.15
N GLU A 39 2.51 -4.82 -15.39
CA GLU A 39 3.61 -5.77 -15.63
C GLU A 39 4.98 -5.19 -15.25
N LYS A 40 5.29 -3.96 -15.65
CA LYS A 40 6.53 -3.28 -15.24
C LYS A 40 6.63 -3.10 -13.72
N TRP A 41 5.49 -2.87 -13.05
CA TRP A 41 5.44 -2.79 -11.59
C TRP A 41 5.75 -4.15 -10.94
N LYS A 42 5.20 -5.23 -11.47
CA LYS A 42 5.50 -6.60 -11.02
C LYS A 42 6.98 -6.94 -11.22
N GLU A 43 7.55 -6.60 -12.38
CA GLU A 43 8.98 -6.78 -12.64
C GLU A 43 9.85 -6.02 -11.63
N PHE A 44 9.54 -4.74 -11.40
CA PHE A 44 10.30 -3.86 -10.50
C PHE A 44 10.23 -4.29 -9.03
N THR A 45 9.05 -4.71 -8.56
CA THR A 45 8.79 -5.03 -7.16
C THR A 45 8.84 -6.52 -6.85
N SER A 46 8.71 -7.35 -7.85
CA SER A 46 8.44 -8.80 -7.79
C SER A 46 7.08 -9.15 -7.14
N LEU A 47 6.23 -8.17 -6.85
CA LEU A 47 4.87 -8.38 -6.33
C LEU A 47 3.97 -8.88 -7.46
N GLN A 48 3.43 -10.11 -7.34
CA GLN A 48 2.80 -10.80 -8.47
C GLN A 48 1.37 -10.35 -8.78
N ASN A 49 0.62 -9.94 -7.78
CA ASN A 49 -0.80 -9.61 -7.90
C ASN A 49 -0.96 -8.10 -7.74
N ALA A 50 -0.78 -7.37 -8.84
CA ALA A 50 -0.80 -5.91 -8.84
C ALA A 50 -1.90 -5.38 -9.77
N HIS A 51 -2.70 -4.43 -9.26
CA HIS A 51 -3.77 -3.76 -10.00
C HIS A 51 -3.63 -2.26 -9.90
N PHE A 52 -3.64 -1.61 -11.05
CA PHE A 52 -3.70 -0.16 -11.15
C PHE A 52 -5.06 0.35 -10.67
N LEU A 53 -5.04 1.44 -9.92
CA LEU A 53 -6.21 2.08 -9.34
C LEU A 53 -6.18 3.60 -9.56
N GLN A 54 -7.34 4.20 -9.41
CA GLN A 54 -7.51 5.65 -9.43
C GLN A 54 -6.72 6.36 -8.32
N SER A 55 -6.59 5.76 -7.13
CA SER A 55 -5.85 6.36 -6.02
C SER A 55 -5.48 5.32 -4.95
N ASN A 56 -4.51 5.68 -4.09
CA ASN A 56 -4.20 4.90 -2.89
C ASN A 56 -5.41 4.81 -1.94
N THR A 57 -6.20 5.87 -1.80
CA THR A 57 -7.41 5.88 -0.95
C THR A 57 -8.38 4.77 -1.33
N VAL A 58 -8.67 4.65 -2.62
CA VAL A 58 -9.52 3.56 -3.16
C VAL A 58 -8.88 2.20 -2.88
N GLY A 59 -7.57 2.09 -3.07
CA GLY A 59 -6.84 0.84 -2.80
C GLY A 59 -6.91 0.40 -1.33
N LEU A 60 -6.77 1.33 -0.37
CA LEU A 60 -6.91 1.03 1.06
C LEU A 60 -8.33 0.60 1.41
N HIS A 61 -9.33 1.25 0.83
CA HIS A 61 -10.73 0.86 0.99
C HIS A 61 -10.99 -0.55 0.42
N LEU A 62 -10.56 -0.81 -0.81
CA LEU A 62 -10.68 -2.13 -1.44
C LEU A 62 -9.95 -3.24 -0.68
N ALA A 63 -8.78 -2.95 -0.10
CA ALA A 63 -8.05 -3.90 0.74
C ALA A 63 -8.89 -4.34 1.95
N LEU A 64 -9.45 -3.37 2.67
CA LEU A 64 -10.31 -3.64 3.83
C LEU A 64 -11.60 -4.35 3.43
N HIS A 65 -12.25 -3.89 2.35
CA HIS A 65 -13.46 -4.51 1.81
C HIS A 65 -13.23 -5.97 1.43
N THR A 66 -12.13 -6.24 0.72
CA THR A 66 -11.73 -7.60 0.32
C THR A 66 -11.53 -8.48 1.55
N PHE A 67 -10.76 -8.02 2.53
CA PHE A 67 -10.53 -8.80 3.76
C PHE A 67 -11.81 -9.00 4.56
N LYS A 68 -12.65 -7.98 4.66
CA LYS A 68 -13.94 -8.08 5.35
C LYS A 68 -14.83 -9.16 4.73
N LYS A 69 -14.93 -9.20 3.39
CA LYS A 69 -15.66 -10.24 2.67
C LYS A 69 -15.03 -11.62 2.82
N MET A 70 -13.72 -11.74 2.63
CA MET A 70 -13.01 -13.02 2.64
C MET A 70 -12.99 -13.68 4.02
N TYR A 71 -12.85 -12.88 5.09
CA TYR A 71 -12.64 -13.38 6.45
C TYR A 71 -13.85 -13.16 7.37
N GLY A 72 -14.98 -12.68 6.83
CA GLY A 72 -16.22 -12.51 7.58
C GLY A 72 -16.15 -11.48 8.71
N TRP A 73 -15.35 -10.40 8.55
CA TRP A 73 -15.27 -9.35 9.56
C TRP A 73 -16.61 -8.62 9.69
N GLN A 74 -16.92 -8.16 10.90
CA GLN A 74 -18.18 -7.53 11.23
C GLN A 74 -18.02 -6.00 11.39
N ASP A 75 -19.13 -5.28 11.27
CA ASP A 75 -19.17 -3.86 11.60
C ASP A 75 -18.69 -3.65 13.05
N GLY A 76 -17.79 -2.69 13.27
CA GLY A 76 -17.18 -2.43 14.57
C GLY A 76 -15.98 -3.30 14.94
N ASP A 77 -15.56 -4.26 14.10
CA ASP A 77 -14.27 -4.92 14.26
C ASP A 77 -13.14 -3.89 14.14
N GLU A 78 -12.01 -4.15 14.79
CA GLU A 78 -10.97 -3.16 15.02
C GLU A 78 -9.80 -3.32 14.05
N VAL A 79 -9.29 -2.17 13.56
CA VAL A 79 -8.05 -2.06 12.80
C VAL A 79 -7.11 -1.13 13.55
N ILE A 80 -5.96 -1.66 13.99
CA ILE A 80 -4.93 -0.86 14.65
C ILE A 80 -4.23 -0.01 13.58
N THR A 81 -4.12 1.29 13.84
CA THR A 81 -3.56 2.29 12.92
C THR A 81 -2.90 3.42 13.69
N THR A 82 -2.44 4.47 13.01
CA THR A 82 -1.83 5.66 13.61
C THR A 82 -2.59 6.94 13.26
N PRO A 83 -2.65 7.96 14.15
CA PRO A 83 -3.11 9.29 13.77
C PRO A 83 -2.07 10.07 12.94
N LEU A 84 -0.80 9.66 12.94
CA LEU A 84 0.27 10.27 12.14
C LEU A 84 0.24 9.71 10.72
N THR A 85 -0.68 10.21 9.91
CA THR A 85 -0.86 9.78 8.53
C THR A 85 -1.69 10.80 7.74
N PHE A 86 -1.76 10.62 6.43
CA PHE A 86 -2.78 11.31 5.64
C PHE A 86 -4.16 10.73 5.99
N VAL A 87 -5.17 11.58 6.03
CA VAL A 87 -6.52 11.26 6.53
C VAL A 87 -7.16 10.04 5.85
N SER A 88 -6.86 9.78 4.59
CA SER A 88 -7.42 8.66 3.82
C SER A 88 -7.16 7.29 4.42
N THR A 89 -6.01 7.10 5.08
CA THR A 89 -5.67 5.84 5.78
C THR A 89 -6.76 5.47 6.78
N ASN A 90 -7.17 6.44 7.61
CA ASN A 90 -8.17 6.19 8.64
C ASN A 90 -9.61 6.26 8.12
N HIS A 91 -9.87 7.09 7.09
CA HIS A 91 -11.18 7.14 6.43
C HIS A 91 -11.52 5.80 5.75
N ALA A 92 -10.55 5.12 5.13
CA ALA A 92 -10.77 3.81 4.54
C ALA A 92 -11.32 2.79 5.54
N ILE A 93 -10.85 2.84 6.81
CA ILE A 93 -11.35 1.99 7.89
C ILE A 93 -12.82 2.32 8.21
N LEU A 94 -13.14 3.61 8.29
CA LEU A 94 -14.49 4.08 8.57
C LEU A 94 -15.49 3.76 7.44
N TYR A 95 -15.06 3.81 6.17
CA TYR A 95 -15.89 3.46 5.02
C TYR A 95 -16.38 2.01 5.09
N GLU A 96 -15.57 1.12 5.65
CA GLU A 96 -15.94 -0.28 5.87
C GLU A 96 -16.70 -0.51 7.20
N LYS A 97 -17.08 0.57 7.90
CA LYS A 97 -17.71 0.52 9.23
C LYS A 97 -16.88 -0.23 10.26
N LEU A 98 -15.57 -0.31 10.05
CA LEU A 98 -14.60 -0.81 11.01
C LEU A 98 -14.19 0.31 11.95
N LYS A 99 -13.62 -0.06 13.11
CA LYS A 99 -13.22 0.88 14.15
C LYS A 99 -11.69 1.10 14.09
N PRO A 100 -11.19 2.30 13.79
CA PRO A 100 -9.77 2.61 13.94
C PRO A 100 -9.39 2.62 15.42
N VAL A 101 -8.32 1.90 15.77
CA VAL A 101 -7.73 1.87 17.11
C VAL A 101 -6.33 2.47 17.00
N PHE A 102 -6.13 3.65 17.59
CA PHE A 102 -4.86 4.35 17.45
C PHE A 102 -3.78 3.79 18.36
N ALA A 103 -2.63 3.49 17.78
CA ALA A 103 -1.40 3.15 18.45
C ALA A 103 -0.34 4.23 18.18
N ASP A 104 0.61 4.35 19.12
CA ASP A 104 1.68 5.35 19.02
C ASP A 104 2.70 4.98 17.94
N VAL A 105 3.45 5.96 17.52
CA VAL A 105 4.62 5.80 16.66
C VAL A 105 5.89 5.69 17.48
N ASP A 106 6.95 5.15 16.88
CA ASP A 106 8.29 5.11 17.46
C ASP A 106 9.21 6.19 16.85
N GLU A 107 10.49 6.09 17.13
CA GLU A 107 11.53 7.02 16.64
C GLU A 107 11.66 7.08 15.10
N TYR A 108 11.07 6.13 14.40
CA TYR A 108 11.00 6.09 12.93
C TYR A 108 9.76 6.76 12.35
N LEU A 109 8.92 7.37 13.20
CA LEU A 109 7.61 7.93 12.83
C LEU A 109 6.65 6.90 12.21
N CYS A 110 6.85 5.62 12.53
CA CYS A 110 6.03 4.50 12.12
C CYS A 110 5.43 3.82 13.35
N LEU A 111 4.38 3.02 13.17
CA LEU A 111 3.71 2.31 14.26
C LEU A 111 4.71 1.54 15.15
N SER A 112 4.64 1.81 16.46
CA SER A 112 5.44 1.13 17.47
C SER A 112 4.93 -0.29 17.72
N PRO A 113 5.76 -1.34 17.54
CA PRO A 113 5.38 -2.72 17.88
C PRO A 113 4.83 -2.86 19.29
N LYS A 114 5.49 -2.24 20.28
CA LYS A 114 5.04 -2.27 21.71
C LYS A 114 3.67 -1.63 21.90
N SER A 115 3.34 -0.57 21.12
CA SER A 115 2.05 0.08 21.21
C SER A 115 0.97 -0.76 20.53
N ILE A 116 1.28 -1.45 19.42
CA ILE A 116 0.38 -2.39 18.75
C ILE A 116 -0.02 -3.50 19.72
N GLU A 117 0.95 -4.20 20.33
CA GLU A 117 0.70 -5.32 21.26
C GLU A 117 -0.27 -4.95 22.38
N LYS A 118 -0.13 -3.73 22.95
CA LYS A 118 -1.03 -3.22 24.00
C LYS A 118 -2.47 -2.93 23.52
N ARG A 119 -2.69 -2.82 22.23
CA ARG A 119 -3.98 -2.46 21.62
C ARG A 119 -4.74 -3.65 21.03
N ILE A 120 -4.10 -4.83 20.97
CA ILE A 120 -4.73 -6.04 20.45
C ILE A 120 -5.85 -6.47 21.41
N THR A 121 -7.04 -6.69 20.84
CA THR A 121 -8.22 -7.23 21.52
C THR A 121 -8.79 -8.41 20.71
N SER A 122 -9.81 -9.08 21.22
CA SER A 122 -10.54 -10.14 20.49
C SER A 122 -11.26 -9.61 19.22
N LYS A 123 -11.48 -8.30 19.12
CA LYS A 123 -12.09 -7.65 17.96
C LYS A 123 -11.08 -7.18 16.93
N THR A 124 -9.79 -7.18 17.25
CA THR A 124 -8.75 -6.73 16.31
C THR A 124 -8.65 -7.72 15.15
N LYS A 125 -8.70 -7.21 13.92
CA LYS A 125 -8.62 -8.00 12.69
C LYS A 125 -7.40 -7.69 11.85
N ALA A 126 -6.92 -6.44 11.92
CA ALA A 126 -5.78 -6.01 11.12
C ALA A 126 -4.95 -4.93 11.82
N VAL A 127 -3.74 -4.78 11.30
CA VAL A 127 -2.90 -3.60 11.52
C VAL A 127 -2.74 -2.90 10.17
N MET A 128 -3.00 -1.59 10.12
CA MET A 128 -2.72 -0.74 8.97
C MET A 128 -1.47 0.07 9.25
N PHE A 129 -0.35 -0.36 8.68
CA PHE A 129 0.96 0.26 8.86
C PHE A 129 1.19 1.32 7.80
N VAL A 130 1.64 2.50 8.21
CA VAL A 130 1.98 3.61 7.31
C VAL A 130 3.48 3.79 7.23
N GLY A 131 4.04 3.71 6.04
CA GLY A 131 5.45 3.97 5.78
C GLY A 131 5.75 5.46 5.60
N MET A 132 5.71 6.22 6.70
CA MET A 132 5.87 7.67 6.66
C MET A 132 7.20 8.08 6.02
N GLY A 133 7.13 8.98 5.02
CA GLY A 133 8.30 9.45 4.29
C GLY A 133 9.09 8.35 3.56
N GLY A 134 8.51 7.19 3.31
CA GLY A 134 9.18 6.03 2.72
C GLY A 134 9.97 5.18 3.72
N ASN A 135 9.87 5.48 5.02
CA ASN A 135 10.56 4.74 6.07
C ASN A 135 9.83 3.42 6.37
N ALA A 136 10.55 2.32 6.34
CA ALA A 136 10.01 1.01 6.72
C ALA A 136 9.93 0.79 8.25
N GLY A 137 10.58 1.63 9.04
CA GLY A 137 10.57 1.52 10.50
C GLY A 137 10.85 0.11 10.99
N ARG A 138 9.97 -0.39 11.84
CA ARG A 138 10.00 -1.76 12.38
C ARG A 138 8.96 -2.68 11.72
N LEU A 139 8.64 -2.48 10.45
CA LEU A 139 7.59 -3.21 9.72
C LEU A 139 7.71 -4.74 9.87
N ARG A 140 8.93 -5.31 9.85
CA ARG A 140 9.12 -6.75 10.06
C ARG A 140 8.69 -7.22 11.45
N ALA A 141 8.95 -6.42 12.48
CA ALA A 141 8.47 -6.73 13.82
C ALA A 141 6.94 -6.69 13.87
N VAL A 142 6.33 -5.70 13.21
CA VAL A 142 4.87 -5.61 13.09
C VAL A 142 4.31 -6.80 12.29
N SER A 143 4.94 -7.18 11.18
CA SER A 143 4.54 -8.37 10.40
C SER A 143 4.56 -9.65 11.26
N ARG A 144 5.58 -9.80 12.13
CA ARG A 144 5.64 -10.92 13.06
C ARG A 144 4.50 -10.89 14.06
N ILE A 145 4.25 -9.76 14.71
CA ILE A 145 3.13 -9.58 15.65
C ILE A 145 1.80 -9.94 14.99
N CYS A 146 1.57 -9.48 13.75
CA CYS A 146 0.35 -9.81 13.01
C CYS A 146 0.21 -11.33 12.82
N LYS A 147 1.28 -12.02 12.41
CA LYS A 147 1.27 -13.49 12.23
C LYS A 147 1.00 -14.23 13.53
N GLU A 148 1.67 -13.85 14.62
CA GLU A 148 1.54 -14.46 15.95
C GLU A 148 0.12 -14.30 16.52
N ASN A 149 -0.60 -13.24 16.13
CA ASN A 149 -1.95 -12.94 16.59
C ASN A 149 -3.04 -13.20 15.54
N ASN A 150 -2.70 -13.83 14.41
CA ASN A 150 -3.64 -14.10 13.30
C ASN A 150 -4.33 -12.83 12.77
N LEU A 151 -3.61 -11.71 12.72
CA LEU A 151 -4.05 -10.43 12.19
C LEU A 151 -3.57 -10.25 10.75
N LYS A 152 -4.33 -9.53 9.94
CA LYS A 152 -3.89 -9.10 8.61
C LYS A 152 -3.03 -7.84 8.69
N LEU A 153 -1.99 -7.77 7.87
CA LEU A 153 -1.14 -6.59 7.75
C LEU A 153 -1.45 -5.88 6.44
N ILE A 154 -1.96 -4.66 6.53
CA ILE A 154 -2.20 -3.75 5.42
C ILE A 154 -1.08 -2.70 5.44
N LEU A 155 -0.34 -2.57 4.35
CA LEU A 155 0.70 -1.57 4.21
C LEU A 155 0.18 -0.39 3.38
N ASP A 156 -0.03 0.74 4.03
CA ASP A 156 -0.15 2.02 3.33
C ASP A 156 1.24 2.46 2.88
N ALA A 157 1.56 2.11 1.66
CA ALA A 157 2.83 2.33 1.01
C ALA A 157 2.84 3.59 0.13
N ALA A 158 1.97 4.58 0.44
CA ALA A 158 1.82 5.79 -0.36
C ALA A 158 3.13 6.57 -0.58
N HIS A 159 4.13 6.40 0.28
CA HIS A 159 5.46 7.02 0.14
C HIS A 159 6.56 6.00 -0.18
N MET A 160 6.25 4.75 -0.47
CA MET A 160 7.19 3.64 -0.45
C MET A 160 7.43 2.96 -1.81
N ALA A 161 7.12 3.63 -2.91
CA ALA A 161 7.19 3.02 -4.26
C ALA A 161 8.56 2.39 -4.58
N GLY A 162 9.67 2.93 -4.06
CA GLY A 162 11.01 2.38 -4.24
C GLY A 162 11.64 1.82 -2.96
N THR A 163 10.89 1.73 -1.86
CA THR A 163 11.44 1.29 -0.58
C THR A 163 11.72 -0.21 -0.59
N LYS A 164 12.93 -0.56 -0.21
CA LYS A 164 13.37 -1.96 -0.03
C LYS A 164 13.60 -2.26 1.44
N THR A 165 13.40 -3.51 1.83
CA THR A 165 13.72 -3.97 3.18
C THR A 165 15.23 -4.18 3.32
N LYS A 166 15.73 -4.32 4.56
CA LYS A 166 17.14 -4.69 4.78
C LYS A 166 17.43 -6.06 4.18
N ASN A 167 18.68 -6.29 3.80
CA ASN A 167 19.13 -7.56 3.26
C ASN A 167 18.67 -8.76 4.11
N ILE A 168 18.14 -9.77 3.44
CA ILE A 168 17.76 -11.05 4.03
C ILE A 168 18.66 -12.11 3.43
N PHE A 169 19.20 -12.99 4.25
CA PHE A 169 19.82 -14.20 3.80
C PHE A 169 18.73 -15.25 3.51
N ASP A 170 18.62 -15.70 2.26
CA ASP A 170 17.59 -16.65 1.79
C ASP A 170 18.10 -18.11 1.67
N GLY A 171 19.30 -18.38 2.21
CA GLY A 171 19.97 -19.68 2.12
C GLY A 171 20.94 -19.79 0.95
N VAL A 172 20.89 -18.91 -0.01
CA VAL A 172 21.75 -18.86 -1.20
C VAL A 172 22.57 -17.56 -1.23
N GLY A 173 21.99 -16.46 -0.78
CA GLY A 173 22.62 -15.14 -0.77
C GLY A 173 21.81 -14.12 0.02
N TYR A 174 22.23 -12.85 -0.09
CA TYR A 174 21.50 -11.73 0.50
C TYR A 174 20.61 -11.08 -0.55
N THR A 175 19.30 -11.05 -0.30
CA THR A 175 18.32 -10.34 -1.12
C THR A 175 17.82 -9.10 -0.42
N THR A 176 17.44 -8.09 -1.20
CA THR A 176 16.85 -6.85 -0.69
C THR A 176 15.46 -6.70 -1.32
N PRO A 177 14.46 -7.46 -0.83
CA PRO A 177 13.15 -7.46 -1.43
C PRO A 177 12.46 -6.11 -1.27
N HIS A 178 11.52 -5.82 -2.16
CA HIS A 178 10.64 -4.67 -2.05
C HIS A 178 9.80 -4.77 -0.76
N VAL A 179 9.56 -3.64 -0.11
CA VAL A 179 8.88 -3.56 1.19
C VAL A 179 7.48 -4.19 1.17
N GLY A 180 6.81 -4.18 0.05
CA GLY A 180 5.47 -4.76 -0.12
C GLY A 180 5.38 -6.26 0.21
N TRP A 181 6.49 -6.98 0.19
CA TRP A 181 6.53 -8.39 0.56
C TRP A 181 6.27 -8.67 2.05
N GLU A 182 6.42 -7.67 2.91
CA GLU A 182 6.23 -7.83 4.35
C GLU A 182 4.74 -7.89 4.76
N ALA A 183 3.82 -7.43 3.90
CA ALA A 183 2.39 -7.31 4.21
C ALA A 183 1.52 -8.31 3.44
N ASP A 184 0.28 -8.51 3.89
CA ASP A 184 -0.73 -9.31 3.17
C ASP A 184 -1.27 -8.55 1.96
N VAL A 185 -1.35 -7.22 2.07
CA VAL A 185 -1.67 -6.30 0.98
C VAL A 185 -0.87 -5.01 1.12
N SER A 186 -0.39 -4.48 0.01
CA SER A 186 0.32 -3.19 -0.06
C SER A 186 -0.36 -2.27 -1.05
N VAL A 187 -0.54 -1.01 -0.67
CA VAL A 187 -1.21 -0.01 -1.49
C VAL A 187 -0.29 1.19 -1.69
N PHE A 188 0.01 1.48 -2.94
CA PHE A 188 0.93 2.54 -3.35
C PHE A 188 0.19 3.73 -3.93
N SER A 189 0.79 4.91 -3.85
CA SER A 189 0.28 6.14 -4.44
C SER A 189 1.25 6.65 -5.51
N PHE A 190 0.70 7.04 -6.64
CA PHE A 190 1.42 7.73 -7.71
C PHE A 190 0.83 9.13 -7.97
N GLN A 191 0.17 9.69 -6.96
CA GLN A 191 -0.34 11.05 -7.00
C GLN A 191 0.79 12.05 -7.29
N ALA A 192 0.49 13.18 -7.91
CA ALA A 192 1.45 14.14 -8.44
C ALA A 192 2.58 14.57 -7.49
N VAL A 193 2.37 14.52 -6.16
CA VAL A 193 3.38 14.90 -5.15
C VAL A 193 4.26 13.72 -4.70
N LYS A 194 4.07 12.52 -5.24
CA LYS A 194 4.82 11.33 -4.83
C LYS A 194 6.17 11.22 -5.55
N ASN A 195 7.05 10.36 -5.05
CA ASN A 195 8.38 10.12 -5.62
C ASN A 195 8.35 9.44 -7.00
N LEU A 196 7.26 8.75 -7.33
CA LEU A 196 6.94 8.24 -8.67
C LEU A 196 5.58 8.81 -9.07
N PRO A 197 5.53 10.02 -9.66
CA PRO A 197 4.28 10.70 -9.92
C PRO A 197 3.68 10.29 -11.26
N THR A 198 2.36 10.15 -11.27
CA THR A 198 1.50 10.28 -12.44
C THR A 198 0.65 11.56 -12.30
N ALA A 199 -0.57 11.61 -12.74
CA ALA A 199 -1.49 12.70 -12.36
C ALA A 199 -2.15 12.36 -11.02
N ASP A 200 -2.98 11.32 -11.01
CA ASP A 200 -3.58 10.76 -9.80
C ASP A 200 -3.83 9.28 -10.03
N SER A 201 -3.19 8.43 -9.26
CA SER A 201 -3.35 6.99 -9.36
C SER A 201 -2.74 6.25 -8.18
N GLY A 202 -2.97 4.94 -8.13
CA GLY A 202 -2.42 4.02 -7.14
C GLY A 202 -2.22 2.63 -7.69
N MET A 203 -1.69 1.76 -6.86
CA MET A 203 -1.51 0.34 -7.14
C MET A 203 -1.82 -0.45 -5.87
N ILE A 204 -2.67 -1.47 -5.99
CA ILE A 204 -2.90 -2.45 -4.93
C ILE A 204 -2.22 -3.77 -5.29
N CYS A 205 -1.54 -4.36 -4.31
CA CYS A 205 -0.84 -5.63 -4.49
C CYS A 205 -1.20 -6.57 -3.36
N PHE A 206 -1.95 -7.62 -3.66
CA PHE A 206 -2.26 -8.68 -2.71
C PHE A 206 -1.20 -9.78 -2.73
N LYS A 207 -0.88 -10.33 -1.57
CA LYS A 207 -0.05 -11.52 -1.46
C LYS A 207 -0.85 -12.79 -1.77
N ASP A 208 -2.09 -12.84 -1.31
CA ASP A 208 -3.01 -13.95 -1.50
C ASP A 208 -3.73 -13.84 -2.84
N LYS A 209 -3.64 -14.88 -3.67
CA LYS A 209 -4.24 -14.95 -4.99
C LYS A 209 -5.78 -14.97 -4.95
N GLU A 210 -6.38 -15.50 -3.90
CA GLU A 210 -7.85 -15.52 -3.77
C GLU A 210 -8.38 -14.12 -3.44
N CYS A 211 -7.66 -13.34 -2.62
CA CYS A 211 -7.97 -11.93 -2.42
C CYS A 211 -7.82 -11.14 -3.73
N ASP A 212 -6.78 -11.43 -4.53
CA ASP A 212 -6.56 -10.83 -5.83
C ASP A 212 -7.71 -11.09 -6.80
N LYS A 213 -8.22 -12.32 -6.87
CA LYS A 213 -9.38 -12.67 -7.70
C LYS A 213 -10.64 -11.91 -7.28
N LEU A 214 -10.85 -11.74 -5.98
CA LEU A 214 -12.02 -11.03 -5.48
C LEU A 214 -11.93 -9.54 -5.81
N VAL A 215 -10.79 -8.89 -5.61
CA VAL A 215 -10.64 -7.45 -5.86
C VAL A 215 -10.87 -7.09 -7.33
N ARG A 216 -10.60 -8.01 -8.26
CA ARG A 216 -10.88 -7.81 -9.70
C ARG A 216 -12.37 -7.74 -10.04
N GLN A 217 -13.24 -8.19 -9.14
CA GLN A 217 -14.70 -8.22 -9.30
C GLN A 217 -15.38 -7.01 -8.63
N LEU A 218 -14.62 -6.22 -7.87
CA LEU A 218 -15.07 -5.06 -7.11
C LEU A 218 -14.77 -3.75 -7.83
#